data_faa1d3860008f2ad12576764cd000fa4
#
_entry.id   faa1d3860008f2ad12576764cd000fa4
#
_cell.length_a   1.000
_cell.length_b   1.000
_cell.length_c   1.000
_cell.angle_alpha   90.00
_cell.angle_beta   90.00
_cell.angle_gamma   90.00
#
_symmetry.space_group_name_H-M   'P 1'
#
loop_
_entity.id
_entity.type
_entity.pdbx_description
1 polymer ?
#
loop_
_entity_poly.entity_id
_entity_poly.type
_entity_poly.pdbx_seq_one_letter_code
_entity_poly.pdbx_strand_id
1 'polypeptide(L)'
;HEELTPPMPPEEIYRQLYNSKLVIEWRTLHWCEFVAFPCGSFDDVTLEQATKAGFKGGFTVRYDLAREGDNPFDINRVPVFGHAGSKYDMMRFKLRLKFAPVFGTLERIQERLRNAGYNWLADRIFTP
;
A
#
# COMPACT_ATOMS: atom_id res chain seq x y z
N HIS A 1 7.25 13.11 -3.17
CA HIS A 1 7.07 11.96 -2.28
C HIS A 1 8.32 11.08 -2.40
N GLU A 2 9.10 11.02 -1.33
CA GLU A 2 10.23 10.09 -1.24
C GLU A 2 9.73 8.75 -0.68
N GLU A 3 10.34 7.66 -1.11
CA GLU A 3 10.06 6.35 -0.54
C GLU A 3 10.59 6.29 0.90
N LEU A 4 9.77 5.75 1.81
CA LEU A 4 10.11 5.64 3.22
C LEU A 4 10.82 4.31 3.54
N THR A 5 11.83 3.98 2.73
CA THR A 5 12.57 2.71 2.85
C THR A 5 14.08 2.96 2.85
N PRO A 6 14.90 2.03 3.29
CA PRO A 6 16.35 2.18 3.23
C PRO A 6 16.85 2.66 1.85
N PRO A 7 17.82 3.59 1.81
CA PRO A 7 18.76 3.91 2.90
C PRO A 7 18.33 5.02 3.89
N MET A 8 17.02 5.33 4.02
CA MET A 8 16.57 6.40 4.91
C MET A 8 16.71 5.99 6.41
N PRO A 9 17.33 6.82 7.27
CA PRO A 9 17.44 6.51 8.69
C PRO A 9 16.08 6.46 9.38
N PRO A 10 15.89 5.58 10.39
CA PRO A 10 14.62 5.44 11.11
C PRO A 10 14.07 6.74 11.70
N GLU A 11 14.96 7.59 12.23
CA GLU A 11 14.57 8.89 12.81
C GLU A 11 14.00 9.82 11.74
N GLU A 12 14.53 9.75 10.52
CA GLU A 12 14.05 10.56 9.40
C GLU A 12 12.68 10.07 8.93
N ILE A 13 12.49 8.74 8.85
CA ILE A 13 11.17 8.13 8.55
C ILE A 13 10.15 8.58 9.58
N TYR A 14 10.46 8.47 10.87
CA TYR A 14 9.60 8.95 11.95
C TYR A 14 9.27 10.43 11.80
N ARG A 15 10.28 11.27 11.56
CA ARG A 15 10.11 12.73 11.43
C ARG A 15 9.16 13.09 10.30
N GLN A 16 9.30 12.45 9.13
CA GLN A 16 8.43 12.69 7.97
C GLN A 16 7.00 12.26 8.24
N LEU A 17 6.80 11.07 8.81
CA LEU A 17 5.49 10.55 9.17
C LEU A 17 4.81 11.44 10.23
N TYR A 18 5.51 11.76 11.29
CA TYR A 18 4.99 12.57 12.38
C TYR A 18 4.65 13.99 11.95
N ASN A 19 5.54 14.65 11.20
CA ASN A 19 5.29 16.01 10.71
C ASN A 19 4.11 16.05 9.73
N SER A 20 4.00 15.07 8.84
CA SER A 20 2.86 15.00 7.91
C SER A 20 1.53 14.84 8.67
N LYS A 21 1.51 13.99 9.69
CA LYS A 21 0.36 13.81 10.58
C LYS A 21 -0.02 15.11 11.26
N LEU A 22 0.94 15.78 11.91
CA LEU A 22 0.69 17.05 12.62
C LEU A 22 0.13 18.14 11.70
N VAL A 23 0.68 18.28 10.49
CA VAL A 23 0.21 19.28 9.52
C VAL A 23 -1.25 19.00 9.10
N ILE A 24 -1.60 17.74 8.86
CA ILE A 24 -2.96 17.36 8.51
C ILE A 24 -3.91 17.63 9.68
N GLU A 25 -3.57 17.16 10.87
CA GLU A 25 -4.39 17.35 12.08
C GLU A 25 -4.61 18.83 12.42
N TRP A 26 -3.56 19.64 12.32
CA TRP A 26 -3.64 21.08 12.54
C TRP A 26 -4.54 21.79 11.53
N ARG A 27 -4.48 21.37 10.25
CA ARG A 27 -5.27 22.01 9.19
C ARG A 27 -6.72 21.54 9.14
N THR A 28 -6.97 20.29 9.47
CA THR A 28 -8.31 19.70 9.37
C THR A 28 -9.08 19.71 10.68
N LEU A 29 -8.39 19.91 11.81
CA LEU A 29 -8.90 19.76 13.17
C LEU A 29 -9.48 18.36 13.44
N HIS A 30 -8.97 17.34 12.72
CA HIS A 30 -9.36 15.94 12.86
C HIS A 30 -8.13 15.06 13.04
N TRP A 31 -8.28 13.99 13.80
CA TRP A 31 -7.21 13.01 13.99
C TRP A 31 -6.89 12.27 12.69
N CYS A 32 -5.61 12.22 12.37
CA CYS A 32 -5.09 11.47 11.23
C CYS A 32 -4.62 10.09 11.71
N GLU A 33 -5.50 9.10 11.65
CA GLU A 33 -5.25 7.77 12.22
C GLU A 33 -4.59 6.80 11.22
N PHE A 34 -4.64 7.10 9.93
CA PHE A 34 -4.15 6.22 8.87
C PHE A 34 -3.14 6.89 7.97
N VAL A 35 -2.19 6.10 7.46
CA VAL A 35 -1.19 6.55 6.50
C VAL A 35 -1.30 5.78 5.19
N ALA A 36 -1.07 6.43 4.06
CA ALA A 36 -0.85 5.75 2.79
C ALA A 36 0.65 5.85 2.46
N PHE A 37 1.33 4.71 2.43
CA PHE A 37 2.75 4.68 2.15
C PHE A 37 3.04 5.15 0.73
N PRO A 38 4.01 6.08 0.54
CA PRO A 38 4.42 6.51 -0.80
C PRO A 38 4.88 5.32 -1.62
N CYS A 39 4.42 5.25 -2.87
CA CYS A 39 4.68 4.12 -3.79
C CYS A 39 4.24 2.74 -3.25
N GLY A 40 3.60 2.68 -2.07
CA GLY A 40 3.24 1.44 -1.39
C GLY A 40 4.42 0.66 -0.81
N SER A 41 5.60 1.27 -0.84
CA SER A 41 6.82 0.66 -0.32
C SER A 41 6.93 0.92 1.18
N PHE A 42 7.15 -0.15 1.94
CA PHE A 42 7.38 -0.11 3.37
C PHE A 42 8.15 -1.37 3.79
N ASP A 43 8.84 -1.27 4.91
CA ASP A 43 9.52 -2.37 5.58
C ASP A 43 9.14 -2.39 7.07
N ASP A 44 9.68 -3.34 7.80
CA ASP A 44 9.40 -3.48 9.24
C ASP A 44 9.82 -2.22 10.03
N VAL A 45 10.88 -1.55 9.61
CA VAL A 45 11.34 -0.29 10.22
C VAL A 45 10.31 0.81 9.99
N THR A 46 9.82 0.94 8.77
CA THR A 46 8.78 1.93 8.41
C THR A 46 7.50 1.69 9.22
N LEU A 47 7.09 0.43 9.40
CA LEU A 47 5.91 0.07 10.20
C LEU A 47 6.08 0.43 11.66
N GLU A 48 7.26 0.16 12.22
CA GLU A 48 7.60 0.54 13.59
C GLU A 48 7.54 2.07 13.78
N GLN A 49 8.11 2.84 12.86
CA GLN A 49 8.10 4.30 12.93
C GLN A 49 6.68 4.87 12.73
N ALA A 50 5.86 4.28 11.87
CA ALA A 50 4.46 4.66 11.70
C ALA A 50 3.64 4.43 12.99
N THR A 51 3.88 3.31 13.65
CA THR A 51 3.27 3.00 14.95
C THR A 51 3.71 4.00 16.01
N LYS A 52 5.01 4.31 16.09
CA LYS A 52 5.56 5.33 17.01
C LYS A 52 5.00 6.73 16.73
N ALA A 53 4.75 7.07 15.47
CA ALA A 53 4.12 8.33 15.09
C ALA A 53 2.61 8.39 15.42
N GLY A 54 2.04 7.30 15.94
CA GLY A 54 0.66 7.23 16.41
C GLY A 54 -0.36 6.98 15.30
N PHE A 55 0.04 6.37 14.19
CA PHE A 55 -0.90 5.82 13.23
C PHE A 55 -1.46 4.49 13.72
N LYS A 56 -2.71 4.20 13.38
CA LYS A 56 -3.41 2.95 13.71
C LYS A 56 -3.41 1.94 12.58
N GLY A 57 -3.08 2.40 11.37
CA GLY A 57 -2.99 1.53 10.20
C GLY A 57 -2.43 2.24 8.98
N GLY A 58 -2.14 1.44 7.94
CA GLY A 58 -1.54 1.93 6.71
C GLY A 58 -2.10 1.25 5.46
N PHE A 59 -2.20 2.03 4.39
CA PHE A 59 -2.65 1.56 3.09
C PHE A 59 -1.48 1.34 2.15
N THR A 60 -1.47 0.18 1.50
CA THR A 60 -0.49 -0.19 0.48
C THR A 60 -1.05 0.01 -0.94
N VAL A 61 -0.28 -0.31 -1.95
CA VAL A 61 -0.75 -0.33 -3.36
C VAL A 61 -0.99 -1.74 -3.88
N ARG A 62 -0.94 -2.76 -3.01
CA ARG A 62 -1.23 -4.13 -3.41
C ARG A 62 -2.67 -4.28 -3.88
N TYR A 63 -2.82 -5.00 -4.98
CA TYR A 63 -4.08 -5.16 -5.67
C TYR A 63 -4.90 -6.31 -5.07
N ASP A 64 -5.52 -6.09 -3.93
CA ASP A 64 -6.41 -7.07 -3.28
C ASP A 64 -7.51 -6.35 -2.50
N LEU A 65 -8.45 -7.13 -1.98
CA LEU A 65 -9.48 -6.68 -1.04
C LEU A 65 -8.94 -6.78 0.38
N ALA A 66 -9.25 -5.79 1.20
CA ALA A 66 -9.03 -5.88 2.64
C ALA A 66 -9.96 -6.93 3.24
N ARG A 67 -9.46 -7.74 4.17
CA ARG A 67 -10.20 -8.79 4.87
C ARG A 67 -10.12 -8.60 6.37
N GLU A 68 -11.11 -9.12 7.06
CA GLU A 68 -11.06 -9.18 8.52
C GLU A 68 -9.87 -10.04 8.97
N GLY A 69 -9.06 -9.50 9.90
CA GLY A 69 -7.84 -10.15 10.38
C GLY A 69 -6.57 -9.82 9.61
N ASP A 70 -6.64 -9.03 8.53
CA ASP A 70 -5.45 -8.51 7.86
C ASP A 70 -4.65 -7.59 8.80
N ASN A 71 -3.34 -7.47 8.54
CA ASN A 71 -2.49 -6.54 9.27
C ASN A 71 -3.00 -5.10 9.04
N PRO A 72 -3.30 -4.33 10.10
CA PRO A 72 -3.80 -2.96 9.98
C PRO A 72 -2.87 -2.03 9.19
N PHE A 73 -1.58 -2.33 9.13
CA PHE A 73 -0.60 -1.56 8.37
C PHE A 73 -0.35 -2.08 6.95
N ASP A 74 -1.02 -3.14 6.54
CA ASP A 74 -0.93 -3.72 5.19
C ASP A 74 -2.33 -3.82 4.54
N ILE A 75 -3.08 -2.73 4.59
CA ILE A 75 -4.43 -2.69 4.02
C ILE A 75 -4.33 -2.54 2.51
N ASN A 76 -4.82 -3.54 1.80
CA ASN A 76 -4.82 -3.58 0.35
C ASN A 76 -5.81 -2.58 -0.26
N ARG A 77 -5.56 -2.13 -1.49
CA ARG A 77 -6.43 -1.20 -2.21
C ARG A 77 -6.68 -1.68 -3.63
N VAL A 78 -7.91 -1.53 -4.09
CA VAL A 78 -8.23 -1.67 -5.51
C VAL A 78 -8.15 -0.29 -6.17
N PRO A 79 -7.12 -0.02 -7.00
CA PRO A 79 -6.98 1.29 -7.64
C PRO A 79 -8.05 1.49 -8.69
N VAL A 80 -8.63 2.69 -8.72
CA VAL A 80 -9.57 3.12 -9.73
C VAL A 80 -8.86 4.09 -10.66
N PHE A 81 -8.62 3.65 -11.89
CA PHE A 81 -8.01 4.49 -12.93
C PHE A 81 -9.10 4.82 -13.97
N GLY A 82 -9.11 6.05 -14.45
CA GLY A 82 -9.98 6.47 -15.54
C GLY A 82 -10.61 7.83 -15.30
N HIS A 83 -11.27 8.33 -16.32
CA HIS A 83 -12.02 9.59 -16.25
C HIS A 83 -13.43 9.31 -15.74
N ALA A 84 -13.87 10.06 -14.74
CA ALA A 84 -15.20 9.93 -14.18
C ALA A 84 -16.27 10.08 -15.29
N GLY A 85 -17.11 9.03 -15.48
CA GLY A 85 -18.23 9.04 -16.42
C GLY A 85 -18.11 8.13 -17.64
N SER A 86 -16.96 7.51 -17.88
CA SER A 86 -16.84 6.53 -18.97
C SER A 86 -17.49 5.19 -18.59
N LYS A 87 -18.38 4.66 -19.44
CA LYS A 87 -18.95 3.32 -19.28
C LYS A 87 -17.89 2.22 -19.28
N TYR A 88 -16.81 2.42 -20.04
CA TYR A 88 -15.69 1.48 -20.13
C TYR A 88 -14.90 1.44 -18.82
N ASP A 89 -14.71 2.58 -18.16
CA ASP A 89 -13.97 2.65 -16.89
C ASP A 89 -14.77 1.98 -15.77
N MET A 90 -16.09 2.15 -15.75
CA MET A 90 -16.96 1.46 -14.79
C MET A 90 -16.95 -0.07 -15.01
N MET A 91 -16.94 -0.53 -16.26
CA MET A 91 -16.86 -1.95 -16.58
C MET A 91 -15.51 -2.53 -16.18
N ARG A 92 -14.41 -1.83 -16.49
CA ARG A 92 -13.05 -2.20 -16.06
C ARG A 92 -12.95 -2.24 -14.53
N PHE A 93 -13.52 -1.26 -13.85
CA PHE A 93 -13.54 -1.25 -12.38
C PHE A 93 -14.29 -2.47 -11.81
N LYS A 94 -15.47 -2.79 -12.34
CA LYS A 94 -16.24 -3.97 -11.90
C LYS A 94 -15.48 -5.27 -12.14
N LEU A 95 -14.80 -5.41 -13.29
CA LEU A 95 -13.96 -6.56 -13.59
C LEU A 95 -12.77 -6.65 -12.63
N ARG A 96 -12.08 -5.54 -12.38
CA ARG A 96 -10.97 -5.47 -11.43
C ARG A 96 -11.43 -5.84 -10.02
N LEU A 97 -12.56 -5.32 -9.57
CA LEU A 97 -13.12 -5.66 -8.26
C LEU A 97 -13.47 -7.14 -8.16
N LYS A 98 -14.09 -7.72 -9.20
CA LYS A 98 -14.44 -9.14 -9.25
C LYS A 98 -13.21 -10.06 -9.21
N PHE A 99 -12.14 -9.68 -9.88
CA PHE A 99 -10.91 -10.48 -9.97
C PHE A 99 -9.81 -10.05 -8.99
N ALA A 100 -10.04 -9.04 -8.14
CA ALA A 100 -9.08 -8.58 -7.15
C ALA A 100 -8.50 -9.71 -6.28
N PRO A 101 -9.30 -10.68 -5.76
CA PRO A 101 -8.75 -11.79 -4.97
C PRO A 101 -7.79 -12.69 -5.77
N VAL A 102 -8.02 -12.83 -7.09
CA VAL A 102 -7.15 -13.63 -7.98
C VAL A 102 -5.83 -12.90 -8.19
N PHE A 103 -5.89 -11.60 -8.50
CA PHE A 103 -4.69 -10.78 -8.69
C PHE A 103 -3.86 -10.70 -7.40
N GLY A 104 -4.47 -10.45 -6.25
CA GLY A 104 -3.78 -10.42 -4.98
C GLY A 104 -3.15 -11.77 -4.60
N THR A 105 -3.76 -12.89 -5.01
CA THR A 105 -3.16 -14.22 -4.82
C THR A 105 -1.95 -14.40 -5.71
N LEU A 106 -2.02 -13.97 -6.97
CA LEU A 106 -0.91 -14.04 -7.92
C LEU A 106 0.26 -13.14 -7.48
N GLU A 107 0.00 -11.94 -7.02
CA GLU A 107 1.05 -11.05 -6.47
C GLU A 107 1.76 -11.68 -5.27
N ARG A 108 1.01 -12.28 -4.34
CA ARG A 108 1.61 -12.98 -3.18
C ARG A 108 2.45 -14.19 -3.59
N ILE A 109 2.03 -14.95 -4.61
CA ILE A 109 2.83 -16.05 -5.17
C ILE A 109 4.10 -15.52 -5.80
N GLN A 110 4.00 -14.44 -6.58
CA GLN A 110 5.14 -13.80 -7.21
C GLN A 110 6.17 -13.29 -6.18
N GLU A 111 5.69 -12.65 -5.12
CA GLU A 111 6.54 -12.16 -4.03
C GLU A 111 7.24 -13.31 -3.29
N ARG A 112 6.52 -14.41 -3.00
CA ARG A 112 7.11 -15.62 -2.41
C ARG A 112 8.18 -16.24 -3.29
N LEU A 113 7.97 -16.29 -4.61
CA LEU A 113 8.94 -16.80 -5.57
C LEU A 113 10.19 -15.90 -5.62
N ARG A 114 10.04 -14.59 -5.61
CA ARG A 114 11.18 -13.65 -5.54
C ARG A 114 11.98 -13.83 -4.25
N ASN A 115 11.31 -13.90 -3.12
CA ASN A 115 11.94 -14.12 -1.82
C ASN A 115 12.66 -15.49 -1.73
N ALA A 116 12.18 -16.49 -2.48
CA ALA A 116 12.82 -17.78 -2.60
C ALA A 116 13.95 -17.83 -3.68
N GLY A 117 14.24 -16.70 -4.33
CA GLY A 117 15.30 -16.61 -5.36
C GLY A 117 14.89 -17.01 -6.77
N TYR A 118 13.62 -17.31 -7.00
CA TYR A 118 13.10 -17.72 -8.33
C TYR A 118 12.60 -16.52 -9.15
N ASN A 119 13.43 -15.49 -9.32
CA ASN A 119 13.07 -14.24 -10.00
C ASN A 119 12.58 -14.48 -11.44
N TRP A 120 13.24 -15.38 -12.20
CA TRP A 120 12.85 -15.70 -13.57
C TRP A 120 11.44 -16.27 -13.71
N LEU A 121 10.96 -17.00 -12.68
CA LEU A 121 9.61 -17.56 -12.65
C LEU A 121 8.59 -16.50 -12.22
N ALA A 122 8.95 -15.67 -11.26
CA ALA A 122 8.12 -14.56 -10.80
C ALA A 122 7.81 -13.58 -11.93
N ASP A 123 8.79 -13.23 -12.74
CA ASP A 123 8.65 -12.29 -13.85
C ASP A 123 7.81 -12.83 -15.01
N ARG A 124 7.68 -14.15 -15.12
CA ARG A 124 6.88 -14.81 -16.17
C ARG A 124 5.38 -14.88 -15.85
N ILE A 125 5.01 -14.77 -14.57
CA ILE A 125 3.60 -14.82 -14.13
C ILE A 125 2.88 -13.49 -14.43
N PHE A 126 3.63 -12.40 -14.53
CA PHE A 126 3.10 -11.05 -14.79
C PHE A 126 3.95 -10.28 -15.81
N THR A 127 4.00 -10.73 -17.03
CA THR A 127 4.32 -9.86 -18.17
C THR A 127 2.99 -9.48 -18.82
N PRO A 128 2.62 -8.18 -18.83
CA PRO A 128 1.47 -7.71 -19.59
C PRO A 128 1.66 -7.91 -21.08
#